data_867058271297f2f338e5b3c5887cfd32
#
_entry.id   867058271297f2f338e5b3c5887cfd32
#
_cell.length_a   1.000
_cell.length_b   1.000
_cell.length_c   1.000
_cell.angle_alpha   90.00
_cell.angle_beta   90.00
_cell.angle_gamma   90.00
#
_symmetry.space_group_name_H-M   'P 1'
#
loop_
_entity.id
_entity.type
_entity.pdbx_description
1 polymer ?
#
loop_
_entity_poly.entity_id
_entity_poly.type
_entity_poly.pdbx_seq_one_letter_code
_entity_poly.pdbx_strand_id
1 'polypeptide(L)'
;MTRAIFGTVAAPLVLALAAATPAGAQDLQQKLAAAKQNAAQNQQALRSYGWIEKVELSLKGEVKNTTVNSCRYGPDGKVQKTAVVEPPPPEKKRGLRGKVIAKKTGEMKAELEAATALVHQYVPPDPGLMQVVMNAGTASLAQAGPGVLVLKFPGYLKPGDSLGLTFDSAVKALRQIDVATYLDSPQSPVTLRVGLQSLPGGPNYPGSVVLGMPASQVEVRITNSNYQKLAQ
;
A
#
# COMPACT_ATOMS: atom_id res chain seq x y z
N MET A 1 74.96 10.16 34.67
CA MET A 1 74.73 10.82 33.36
C MET A 1 74.39 9.73 32.34
N THR A 2 73.19 9.39 32.10
CA THR A 2 72.87 8.49 30.99
C THR A 2 71.43 8.73 30.56
N ARG A 3 71.26 9.23 29.38
CA ARG A 3 69.95 9.49 28.71
C ARG A 3 69.43 8.20 28.18
N ALA A 4 68.17 7.87 28.50
CA ALA A 4 67.38 6.86 27.83
C ALA A 4 66.41 7.53 26.88
N ILE A 5 66.51 7.17 25.61
CA ILE A 5 65.63 7.62 24.52
C ILE A 5 64.56 6.53 24.32
N PHE A 6 63.32 6.82 24.58
CA PHE A 6 62.21 5.95 24.18
C PHE A 6 61.60 6.49 22.89
N GLY A 7 61.79 5.72 21.83
CA GLY A 7 61.18 5.94 20.55
C GLY A 7 59.73 5.48 20.58
N THR A 8 58.79 6.41 20.27
CA THR A 8 57.39 6.12 20.12
C THR A 8 57.16 5.57 18.71
N VAL A 9 56.76 4.31 18.61
CA VAL A 9 56.30 3.71 17.34
C VAL A 9 54.81 3.99 17.19
N ALA A 10 54.48 4.90 16.29
CA ALA A 10 53.08 5.15 15.86
C ALA A 10 52.71 4.08 14.84
N ALA A 11 51.79 3.19 15.20
CA ALA A 11 51.18 2.25 14.28
C ALA A 11 50.06 2.99 13.51
N PRO A 12 49.99 2.90 12.17
CA PRO A 12 48.87 3.47 11.43
C PRO A 12 47.66 2.58 11.61
N LEU A 13 46.60 3.16 12.19
CA LEU A 13 45.25 2.57 12.23
C LEU A 13 44.67 2.58 10.81
N VAL A 14 44.76 1.47 10.10
CA VAL A 14 44.09 1.30 8.80
C VAL A 14 42.64 1.08 9.09
N LEU A 15 41.84 2.15 8.95
CA LEU A 15 40.38 2.10 8.95
C LEU A 15 39.97 1.48 7.62
N ALA A 16 39.70 0.17 7.63
CA ALA A 16 39.08 -0.51 6.49
C ALA A 16 37.64 0.00 6.34
N LEU A 17 37.45 1.01 5.50
CA LEU A 17 36.14 1.34 4.98
C LEU A 17 35.65 0.14 4.17
N ALA A 18 34.73 -0.64 4.72
CA ALA A 18 34.04 -1.68 3.98
C ALA A 18 33.21 -0.96 2.89
N ALA A 19 33.79 -0.85 1.71
CA ALA A 19 33.09 -0.42 0.51
C ALA A 19 31.96 -1.41 0.27
N ALA A 20 30.71 -0.93 0.35
CA ALA A 20 29.54 -1.69 -0.07
C ALA A 20 29.80 -2.13 -1.52
N THR A 21 29.90 -3.43 -1.74
CA THR A 21 30.24 -3.99 -3.04
C THR A 21 29.14 -3.68 -4.04
N PRO A 22 29.45 -3.30 -5.29
CA PRO A 22 28.47 -3.00 -6.34
C PRO A 22 27.54 -4.20 -6.69
N ALA A 23 27.89 -5.40 -6.27
CA ALA A 23 27.07 -6.60 -6.45
C ALA A 23 25.70 -6.54 -5.76
N GLY A 24 25.57 -5.88 -4.61
CA GLY A 24 24.28 -5.75 -3.92
C GLY A 24 23.29 -4.82 -4.64
N ALA A 25 23.78 -3.78 -5.29
CA ALA A 25 22.95 -2.85 -6.05
C ALA A 25 22.40 -3.49 -7.35
N GLN A 26 23.21 -4.30 -8.03
CA GLN A 26 22.78 -5.01 -9.24
C GLN A 26 21.75 -6.11 -8.93
N ASP A 27 21.93 -6.87 -7.86
CA ASP A 27 20.97 -7.90 -7.42
C ASP A 27 19.61 -7.26 -7.07
N LEU A 28 19.61 -6.11 -6.42
CA LEU A 28 18.40 -5.39 -6.10
C LEU A 28 17.69 -4.85 -7.35
N GLN A 29 18.42 -4.26 -8.30
CA GLN A 29 17.85 -3.81 -9.57
C GLN A 29 17.22 -4.96 -10.35
N GLN A 30 17.87 -6.11 -10.40
CA GLN A 30 17.32 -7.31 -11.04
C GLN A 30 16.04 -7.78 -10.33
N LYS A 31 16.01 -7.80 -9.00
CA LYS A 31 14.82 -8.15 -8.21
C LYS A 31 13.66 -7.18 -8.43
N LEU A 32 13.94 -5.88 -8.50
CA LEU A 32 12.93 -4.86 -8.80
C LEU A 32 12.39 -4.97 -10.23
N ALA A 33 13.26 -5.23 -11.21
CA ALA A 33 12.85 -5.46 -12.59
C ALA A 33 11.97 -6.70 -12.72
N ALA A 34 12.37 -7.81 -12.07
CA ALA A 34 11.57 -9.04 -12.03
C ALA A 34 10.22 -8.82 -11.33
N ALA A 35 10.18 -8.08 -10.24
CA ALA A 35 8.94 -7.74 -9.54
C ALA A 35 7.99 -6.91 -10.42
N LYS A 36 8.52 -5.93 -11.17
CA LYS A 36 7.74 -5.12 -12.12
C LYS A 36 7.18 -5.97 -13.26
N GLN A 37 7.99 -6.87 -13.82
CA GLN A 37 7.55 -7.79 -14.87
C GLN A 37 6.46 -8.74 -14.36
N ASN A 38 6.65 -9.33 -13.18
CA ASN A 38 5.66 -10.20 -12.55
C ASN A 38 4.35 -9.45 -12.26
N ALA A 39 4.42 -8.20 -11.80
CA ALA A 39 3.24 -7.36 -11.58
C ALA A 39 2.46 -7.11 -12.88
N ALA A 40 3.17 -6.81 -13.98
CA ALA A 40 2.55 -6.61 -15.29
C ALA A 40 1.89 -7.89 -15.83
N GLN A 41 2.57 -9.04 -15.71
CA GLN A 41 2.02 -10.34 -16.10
C GLN A 41 0.79 -10.69 -15.26
N ASN A 42 0.86 -10.45 -13.95
CA ASN A 42 -0.24 -10.65 -13.02
C ASN A 42 -1.47 -9.80 -13.40
N GLN A 43 -1.26 -8.52 -13.70
CA GLN A 43 -2.33 -7.63 -14.15
C GLN A 43 -2.95 -8.09 -15.47
N GLN A 44 -2.12 -8.55 -16.41
CA GLN A 44 -2.60 -9.12 -17.67
C GLN A 44 -3.46 -10.37 -17.43
N ALA A 45 -3.01 -11.27 -16.56
CA ALA A 45 -3.75 -12.48 -16.21
C ALA A 45 -5.10 -12.17 -15.55
N LEU A 46 -5.16 -11.16 -14.68
CA LEU A 46 -6.40 -10.72 -14.02
C LEU A 46 -7.46 -10.20 -15.01
N ARG A 47 -7.07 -9.71 -16.19
CA ARG A 47 -8.02 -9.21 -17.21
C ARG A 47 -9.00 -10.28 -17.72
N SER A 48 -8.63 -11.55 -17.58
CA SER A 48 -9.52 -12.66 -17.95
C SER A 48 -10.51 -13.10 -16.86
N TYR A 49 -10.58 -12.35 -15.75
CA TYR A 49 -11.45 -12.66 -14.62
C TYR A 49 -12.50 -11.58 -14.40
N GLY A 50 -13.70 -12.04 -14.01
CA GLY A 50 -14.70 -11.24 -13.32
C GLY A 50 -14.72 -11.57 -11.83
N TRP A 51 -15.20 -10.65 -10.99
CA TRP A 51 -15.29 -10.84 -9.53
C TRP A 51 -16.42 -10.05 -8.92
N ILE A 52 -16.73 -10.33 -7.68
CA ILE A 52 -17.65 -9.56 -6.87
C ILE A 52 -16.85 -8.65 -5.93
N GLU A 53 -17.15 -7.36 -5.98
CA GLU A 53 -16.63 -6.35 -5.08
C GLU A 53 -17.72 -5.93 -4.09
N LYS A 54 -17.45 -6.06 -2.79
CA LYS A 54 -18.27 -5.49 -1.72
C LYS A 54 -17.54 -4.29 -1.15
N VAL A 55 -18.19 -3.13 -1.14
CA VAL A 55 -17.69 -1.88 -0.54
C VAL A 55 -18.55 -1.52 0.66
N GLU A 56 -17.93 -1.36 1.82
CA GLU A 56 -18.57 -0.95 3.06
C GLU A 56 -17.97 0.38 3.52
N LEU A 57 -18.81 1.39 3.69
CA LEU A 57 -18.45 2.66 4.31
C LEU A 57 -18.92 2.66 5.75
N SER A 58 -17.99 2.78 6.67
CA SER A 58 -18.25 2.88 8.12
C SER A 58 -17.96 4.28 8.63
N LEU A 59 -18.78 4.75 9.54
CA LEU A 59 -18.59 6.00 10.28
C LEU A 59 -18.76 5.71 11.77
N LYS A 60 -17.75 6.04 12.56
CA LYS A 60 -17.73 5.79 14.02
C LYS A 60 -17.95 4.31 14.36
N GLY A 61 -17.36 3.41 13.58
CA GLY A 61 -17.47 1.96 13.75
C GLY A 61 -18.77 1.34 13.25
N GLU A 62 -19.74 2.13 12.78
CA GLU A 62 -21.01 1.62 12.24
C GLU A 62 -21.01 1.66 10.71
N VAL A 63 -21.38 0.55 10.07
CA VAL A 63 -21.57 0.50 8.61
C VAL A 63 -22.76 1.37 8.22
N LYS A 64 -22.52 2.40 7.42
CA LYS A 64 -23.52 3.36 6.95
C LYS A 64 -23.97 3.10 5.52
N ASN A 65 -23.12 2.47 4.72
CA ASN A 65 -23.45 2.11 3.36
C ASN A 65 -22.74 0.83 2.96
N THR A 66 -23.41 -0.01 2.18
CA THR A 66 -22.85 -1.20 1.56
C THR A 66 -23.25 -1.21 0.09
N THR A 67 -22.27 -1.41 -0.79
CA THR A 67 -22.50 -1.55 -2.23
C THR A 67 -21.86 -2.88 -2.67
N VAL A 68 -22.57 -3.60 -3.53
CA VAL A 68 -22.06 -4.85 -4.12
C VAL A 68 -22.07 -4.70 -5.64
N ASN A 69 -20.90 -4.91 -6.25
CA ASN A 69 -20.71 -4.75 -7.68
C ASN A 69 -20.21 -6.07 -8.29
N SER A 70 -20.68 -6.38 -9.48
CA SER A 70 -20.02 -7.29 -10.39
C SER A 70 -18.98 -6.51 -11.19
N CYS A 71 -17.75 -6.97 -11.16
CA CYS A 71 -16.59 -6.28 -11.72
C CYS A 71 -15.93 -7.11 -12.81
N ARG A 72 -15.42 -6.45 -13.84
CA ARG A 72 -14.57 -7.02 -14.89
C ARG A 72 -13.67 -5.95 -15.49
N TYR A 73 -12.62 -6.35 -16.18
CA TYR A 73 -11.84 -5.41 -16.97
C TYR A 73 -12.51 -5.17 -18.32
N GLY A 74 -12.60 -3.90 -18.73
CA GLY A 74 -13.01 -3.50 -20.06
C GLY A 74 -11.88 -3.62 -21.07
N PRO A 75 -12.18 -3.40 -22.37
CA PRO A 75 -11.17 -3.40 -23.43
C PRO A 75 -10.07 -2.35 -23.24
N ASP A 76 -10.40 -1.25 -22.59
CA ASP A 76 -9.46 -0.17 -22.22
C ASP A 76 -8.57 -0.52 -21.01
N GLY A 77 -8.72 -1.72 -20.43
CA GLY A 77 -8.01 -2.17 -19.24
C GLY A 77 -8.48 -1.54 -17.92
N LYS A 78 -9.56 -0.76 -17.95
CA LYS A 78 -10.18 -0.21 -16.74
C LYS A 78 -11.22 -1.17 -16.18
N VAL A 79 -11.42 -1.11 -14.86
CA VAL A 79 -12.46 -1.89 -14.19
C VAL A 79 -13.83 -1.32 -14.50
N GLN A 80 -14.69 -2.12 -15.08
CA GLN A 80 -16.11 -1.86 -15.26
C GLN A 80 -16.86 -2.47 -14.08
N LYS A 81 -17.75 -1.69 -13.48
CA LYS A 81 -18.55 -2.09 -12.32
C LYS A 81 -20.03 -2.02 -12.66
N THR A 82 -20.76 -3.09 -12.37
CA THR A 82 -22.21 -3.14 -12.49
C THR A 82 -22.78 -3.45 -11.11
N ALA A 83 -23.64 -2.58 -10.60
CA ALA A 83 -24.28 -2.79 -9.30
C ALA A 83 -25.10 -4.08 -9.32
N VAL A 84 -24.87 -4.96 -8.35
CA VAL A 84 -25.68 -6.17 -8.11
C VAL A 84 -26.81 -5.86 -7.16
N VAL A 85 -26.56 -4.98 -6.19
CA VAL A 85 -27.56 -4.48 -5.25
C VAL A 85 -27.47 -2.95 -5.26
N GLU A 86 -28.54 -2.31 -5.67
CA GLU A 86 -28.63 -0.84 -5.57
C GLU A 86 -28.83 -0.45 -4.11
N PRO A 87 -28.02 0.49 -3.59
CA PRO A 87 -28.26 1.02 -2.26
C PRO A 87 -29.63 1.76 -2.25
N PRO A 88 -30.38 1.70 -1.14
CA PRO A 88 -31.62 2.44 -1.05
C PRO A 88 -31.37 3.94 -1.26
N PRO A 89 -32.26 4.64 -1.97
CA PRO A 89 -32.09 6.05 -2.26
C PRO A 89 -31.98 6.85 -0.94
N PRO A 90 -31.07 7.82 -0.86
CA PRO A 90 -30.85 8.59 0.36
C PRO A 90 -32.11 9.36 0.74
N GLU A 91 -32.56 9.21 2.00
CA GLU A 91 -33.68 10.00 2.53
C GLU A 91 -33.35 11.49 2.49
N LYS A 92 -34.09 12.26 1.70
CA LYS A 92 -33.92 13.71 1.63
C LYS A 92 -34.55 14.37 2.87
N LYS A 93 -33.74 14.60 3.89
CA LYS A 93 -34.15 15.37 5.08
C LYS A 93 -34.28 16.84 4.70
N ARG A 94 -35.50 17.43 4.85
CA ARG A 94 -35.80 18.81 4.52
C ARG A 94 -35.52 19.75 5.70
N GLY A 95 -35.35 21.08 5.44
CA GLY A 95 -35.16 22.13 6.44
C GLY A 95 -33.69 22.38 6.84
N LEU A 96 -33.50 23.23 7.88
CA LEU A 96 -32.16 23.63 8.36
C LEU A 96 -31.28 22.43 8.78
N ARG A 97 -31.87 21.43 9.43
CA ARG A 97 -31.18 20.20 9.80
C ARG A 97 -30.71 19.41 8.56
N GLY A 98 -31.50 19.38 7.49
CA GLY A 98 -31.14 18.79 6.22
C GLY A 98 -29.92 19.48 5.58
N LYS A 99 -29.87 20.82 5.62
CA LYS A 99 -28.72 21.60 5.11
C LYS A 99 -27.42 21.30 5.86
N VAL A 100 -27.46 21.20 7.21
CA VAL A 100 -26.29 20.87 8.03
C VAL A 100 -25.80 19.44 7.72
N ILE A 101 -26.72 18.48 7.60
CA ILE A 101 -26.38 17.10 7.24
C ILE A 101 -25.75 17.04 5.85
N ALA A 102 -26.34 17.71 4.86
CA ALA A 102 -25.81 17.77 3.49
C ALA A 102 -24.40 18.38 3.45
N LYS A 103 -24.14 19.45 4.21
CA LYS A 103 -22.82 20.07 4.32
C LYS A 103 -21.81 19.07 4.89
N LYS A 104 -22.10 18.44 6.03
CA LYS A 104 -21.19 17.44 6.64
C LYS A 104 -20.93 16.25 5.74
N THR A 105 -21.95 15.78 5.02
CA THR A 105 -21.79 14.69 4.05
C THR A 105 -20.90 15.12 2.89
N GLY A 106 -21.03 16.37 2.41
CA GLY A 106 -20.17 16.93 1.38
C GLY A 106 -18.71 17.05 1.82
N GLU A 107 -18.47 17.55 3.04
CA GLU A 107 -17.13 17.66 3.62
C GLU A 107 -16.47 16.27 3.76
N MET A 108 -17.18 15.29 4.29
CA MET A 108 -16.69 13.91 4.42
C MET A 108 -16.39 13.27 3.05
N LYS A 109 -17.23 13.54 2.05
CA LYS A 109 -16.99 13.06 0.69
C LYS A 109 -15.71 13.65 0.10
N ALA A 110 -15.51 14.95 0.23
CA ALA A 110 -14.31 15.62 -0.25
C ALA A 110 -13.04 15.11 0.47
N GLU A 111 -13.12 14.89 1.78
CA GLU A 111 -12.02 14.30 2.56
C GLU A 111 -11.69 12.87 2.09
N LEU A 112 -12.71 12.04 1.83
CA LEU A 112 -12.53 10.68 1.33
C LEU A 112 -11.93 10.68 -0.09
N GLU A 113 -12.37 11.59 -0.96
CA GLU A 113 -11.80 11.75 -2.31
C GLU A 113 -10.32 12.16 -2.23
N ALA A 114 -9.97 13.10 -1.34
CA ALA A 114 -8.59 13.51 -1.12
C ALA A 114 -7.73 12.37 -0.57
N ALA A 115 -8.23 11.63 0.43
CA ALA A 115 -7.54 10.46 0.98
C ALA A 115 -7.33 9.37 -0.09
N THR A 116 -8.34 9.11 -0.92
CA THR A 116 -8.25 8.16 -2.02
C THR A 116 -7.19 8.59 -3.04
N ALA A 117 -7.20 9.86 -3.46
CA ALA A 117 -6.20 10.40 -4.38
C ALA A 117 -4.77 10.32 -3.80
N LEU A 118 -4.63 10.55 -2.49
CA LEU A 118 -3.35 10.45 -1.79
C LEU A 118 -2.83 9.01 -1.79
N VAL A 119 -3.63 8.02 -1.40
CA VAL A 119 -3.17 6.62 -1.32
C VAL A 119 -2.86 6.02 -2.68
N HIS A 120 -3.45 6.53 -3.76
CA HIS A 120 -3.07 6.13 -5.13
C HIS A 120 -1.64 6.51 -5.52
N GLN A 121 -0.98 7.41 -4.79
CA GLN A 121 0.44 7.72 -4.98
C GLN A 121 1.37 6.67 -4.33
N TYR A 122 0.84 5.83 -3.45
CA TYR A 122 1.58 4.75 -2.78
C TYR A 122 1.36 3.39 -3.42
N VAL A 123 0.21 3.19 -4.09
CA VAL A 123 -0.17 1.89 -4.64
C VAL A 123 -0.59 2.03 -6.10
N PRO A 124 0.10 1.33 -7.03
CA PRO A 124 1.21 0.40 -6.80
C PRO A 124 2.49 1.11 -6.33
N PRO A 125 3.32 0.46 -5.47
CA PRO A 125 4.58 1.04 -5.02
C PRO A 125 5.51 1.40 -6.18
N ASP A 126 6.10 2.60 -6.14
CA ASP A 126 7.06 3.06 -7.13
C ASP A 126 8.48 2.55 -6.79
N PRO A 127 9.11 1.75 -7.67
CA PRO A 127 10.45 1.23 -7.42
C PRO A 127 11.52 2.32 -7.29
N GLY A 128 11.35 3.45 -7.98
CA GLY A 128 12.28 4.58 -7.92
C GLY A 128 12.26 5.23 -6.53
N LEU A 129 11.06 5.48 -5.98
CA LEU A 129 10.93 6.03 -4.63
C LEU A 129 11.44 5.05 -3.57
N MET A 130 11.17 3.75 -3.71
CA MET A 130 11.74 2.74 -2.82
C MET A 130 13.28 2.78 -2.84
N GLN A 131 13.88 2.90 -4.03
CA GLN A 131 15.33 3.01 -4.19
C GLN A 131 15.90 4.26 -3.50
N VAL A 132 15.22 5.40 -3.60
CA VAL A 132 15.63 6.64 -2.90
C VAL A 132 15.69 6.42 -1.40
N VAL A 133 14.62 5.84 -0.79
CA VAL A 133 14.58 5.56 0.65
C VAL A 133 15.65 4.54 1.08
N MET A 134 15.92 3.54 0.23
CA MET A 134 16.97 2.55 0.47
C MET A 134 18.35 3.18 0.42
N ASN A 135 18.62 4.03 -0.56
CA ASN A 135 19.90 4.74 -0.69
C ASN A 135 20.14 5.72 0.48
N ALA A 136 19.08 6.28 1.06
CA ALA A 136 19.15 7.09 2.27
C ALA A 136 19.45 6.27 3.54
N GLY A 137 19.45 4.93 3.45
CA GLY A 137 19.72 4.04 4.59
C GLY A 137 18.61 4.01 5.64
N THR A 138 17.42 4.53 5.34
CA THR A 138 16.29 4.58 6.28
C THR A 138 15.33 3.40 6.12
N ALA A 139 15.40 2.68 5.01
CA ALA A 139 14.62 1.45 4.82
C ALA A 139 15.04 0.37 5.84
N SER A 140 14.07 -0.40 6.32
CA SER A 140 14.34 -1.49 7.26
C SER A 140 13.67 -2.78 6.80
N LEU A 141 14.36 -3.91 7.07
CA LEU A 141 13.86 -5.25 6.87
C LEU A 141 13.71 -5.92 8.24
N ALA A 142 12.52 -6.42 8.54
CA ALA A 142 12.24 -7.18 9.75
C ALA A 142 11.62 -8.54 9.40
N GLN A 143 11.91 -9.54 10.22
CA GLN A 143 11.22 -10.83 10.18
C GLN A 143 10.05 -10.79 11.16
N ALA A 144 8.83 -10.90 10.64
CA ALA A 144 7.60 -10.85 11.45
C ALA A 144 7.11 -12.24 11.89
N GLY A 145 7.78 -13.30 11.42
CA GLY A 145 7.46 -14.70 11.73
C GLY A 145 8.22 -15.65 10.81
N PRO A 146 8.06 -16.97 10.97
CA PRO A 146 8.67 -17.95 10.08
C PRO A 146 8.28 -17.69 8.63
N GLY A 147 9.25 -17.36 7.79
CA GLY A 147 9.02 -17.08 6.37
C GLY A 147 8.33 -15.76 6.04
N VAL A 148 8.03 -14.91 7.02
CA VAL A 148 7.37 -13.61 6.79
C VAL A 148 8.37 -12.48 6.95
N LEU A 149 8.60 -11.73 5.88
CA LEU A 149 9.50 -10.58 5.82
C LEU A 149 8.69 -9.30 5.65
N VAL A 150 9.02 -8.28 6.43
CA VAL A 150 8.40 -6.94 6.34
C VAL A 150 9.46 -5.93 5.97
N LEU A 151 9.31 -5.32 4.82
CA LEU A 151 10.11 -4.22 4.32
C LEU A 151 9.38 -2.91 4.63
N LYS A 152 10.05 -1.96 5.31
CA LYS A 152 9.48 -0.64 5.62
C LYS A 152 10.29 0.46 4.99
N PHE A 153 9.59 1.44 4.43
CA PHE A 153 10.12 2.63 3.77
C PHE A 153 9.57 3.88 4.47
N PRO A 154 10.19 4.35 5.55
CA PRO A 154 9.79 5.58 6.21
C PRO A 154 10.14 6.80 5.34
N GLY A 155 9.28 7.83 5.35
CA GLY A 155 9.46 9.00 4.50
C GLY A 155 9.35 8.69 3.01
N TYR A 156 8.45 7.80 2.62
CA TYR A 156 8.32 7.32 1.25
C TYR A 156 7.96 8.41 0.25
N LEU A 157 6.96 9.25 0.54
CA LEU A 157 6.57 10.42 -0.26
C LEU A 157 6.82 11.72 0.48
N LYS A 158 6.65 11.73 1.81
CA LYS A 158 6.79 12.93 2.64
C LYS A 158 7.22 12.58 4.06
N PRO A 159 7.81 13.54 4.81
CA PRO A 159 8.24 13.32 6.18
C PRO A 159 7.12 12.77 7.07
N GLY A 160 7.41 11.74 7.85
CA GLY A 160 6.48 11.14 8.80
C GLY A 160 5.50 10.12 8.21
N ASP A 161 5.52 9.88 6.91
CA ASP A 161 4.79 8.78 6.30
C ASP A 161 5.59 7.48 6.25
N SER A 162 4.96 6.40 5.82
CA SER A 162 5.64 5.12 5.56
C SER A 162 4.87 4.22 4.60
N LEU A 163 5.63 3.45 3.84
CA LEU A 163 5.13 2.31 3.07
C LEU A 163 5.71 1.03 3.67
N GLY A 164 4.87 0.03 3.91
CA GLY A 164 5.24 -1.31 4.37
C GLY A 164 4.87 -2.37 3.34
N LEU A 165 5.78 -3.31 3.09
CA LEU A 165 5.55 -4.44 2.19
C LEU A 165 5.81 -5.74 2.96
N THR A 166 4.80 -6.60 3.06
CA THR A 166 4.92 -7.91 3.72
C THR A 166 5.00 -9.01 2.67
N PHE A 167 6.08 -9.75 2.70
CA PHE A 167 6.36 -10.88 1.81
C PHE A 167 6.30 -12.20 2.56
N ASP A 168 5.75 -13.19 1.89
CA ASP A 168 5.82 -14.58 2.29
C ASP A 168 6.94 -15.24 1.46
N SER A 169 8.02 -15.63 2.13
CA SER A 169 9.19 -16.23 1.47
C SER A 169 8.96 -17.68 1.02
N ALA A 170 8.01 -18.39 1.64
CA ALA A 170 7.71 -19.77 1.27
C ALA A 170 7.06 -19.85 -0.12
N VAL A 171 6.14 -18.91 -0.40
CA VAL A 171 5.46 -18.82 -1.70
C VAL A 171 6.02 -17.69 -2.58
N LYS A 172 7.03 -16.98 -2.11
CA LYS A 172 7.71 -15.86 -2.82
C LYS A 172 6.73 -14.79 -3.31
N ALA A 173 5.73 -14.47 -2.51
CA ALA A 173 4.67 -13.55 -2.89
C ALA A 173 4.53 -12.38 -1.92
N LEU A 174 4.18 -11.21 -2.45
CA LEU A 174 3.71 -10.07 -1.67
C LEU A 174 2.32 -10.41 -1.11
N ARG A 175 2.16 -10.28 0.21
CA ARG A 175 0.91 -10.60 0.91
C ARG A 175 0.16 -9.38 1.38
N GLN A 176 0.87 -8.30 1.70
CA GLN A 176 0.23 -7.10 2.21
C GLN A 176 1.02 -5.85 1.85
N ILE A 177 0.30 -4.76 1.63
CA ILE A 177 0.83 -3.41 1.53
C ILE A 177 0.17 -2.59 2.64
N ASP A 178 0.97 -1.92 3.45
CA ASP A 178 0.51 -0.99 4.47
C ASP A 178 1.02 0.41 4.14
N VAL A 179 0.15 1.40 4.21
CA VAL A 179 0.49 2.82 4.10
C VAL A 179 0.03 3.53 5.35
N ALA A 180 0.91 4.32 5.94
CA ALA A 180 0.58 5.29 6.96
C ALA A 180 1.02 6.67 6.47
N THR A 181 0.09 7.59 6.34
CA THR A 181 0.32 8.94 5.82
C THR A 181 -0.70 9.92 6.42
N TYR A 182 -0.79 11.13 5.92
CA TYR A 182 -1.73 12.14 6.38
C TYR A 182 -2.13 13.06 5.22
N LEU A 183 -3.26 13.75 5.31
CA LEU A 183 -3.69 14.75 4.33
C LEU A 183 -2.83 16.00 4.43
N ASP A 184 -3.31 17.04 5.09
CA ASP A 184 -2.63 18.32 5.18
C ASP A 184 -1.59 18.36 6.30
N SER A 185 -1.82 17.60 7.38
CA SER A 185 -0.96 17.57 8.56
C SER A 185 -1.04 16.21 9.28
N PRO A 186 -0.07 15.87 10.16
CA PRO A 186 -0.09 14.65 10.96
C PRO A 186 -1.34 14.45 11.82
N GLN A 187 -2.12 15.51 12.07
CA GLN A 187 -3.40 15.46 12.79
C GLN A 187 -4.55 14.90 11.92
N SER A 188 -4.35 14.81 10.60
CA SER A 188 -5.30 14.21 9.67
C SER A 188 -4.73 12.90 9.08
N PRO A 189 -4.49 11.87 9.92
CA PRO A 189 -3.86 10.64 9.48
C PRO A 189 -4.74 9.85 8.51
N VAL A 190 -4.09 9.23 7.54
CA VAL A 190 -4.69 8.32 6.56
C VAL A 190 -3.92 7.01 6.59
N THR A 191 -4.62 5.91 6.65
CA THR A 191 -4.04 4.56 6.59
C THR A 191 -4.65 3.78 5.44
N LEU A 192 -3.82 2.98 4.76
CA LEU A 192 -4.30 2.01 3.78
C LEU A 192 -3.67 0.65 4.09
N ARG A 193 -4.49 -0.39 4.06
CA ARG A 193 -4.03 -1.77 4.08
C ARG A 193 -4.60 -2.52 2.89
N VAL A 194 -3.74 -3.12 2.09
CA VAL A 194 -4.13 -3.99 0.97
C VAL A 194 -3.65 -5.40 1.27
N GLY A 195 -4.59 -6.31 1.48
CA GLY A 195 -4.33 -7.74 1.62
C GLY A 195 -4.41 -8.43 0.26
N LEU A 196 -3.32 -9.07 -0.15
CA LEU A 196 -3.20 -9.77 -1.42
C LEU A 196 -3.45 -11.27 -1.23
N GLN A 197 -4.21 -11.86 -2.15
CA GLN A 197 -4.52 -13.28 -2.22
C GLN A 197 -4.14 -13.81 -3.59
N SER A 198 -3.97 -15.13 -3.69
CA SER A 198 -3.65 -15.82 -4.94
C SER A 198 -4.83 -16.68 -5.36
N LEU A 199 -5.17 -16.65 -6.63
CA LEU A 199 -6.07 -17.65 -7.20
C LEU A 199 -5.32 -19.00 -7.33
N PRO A 200 -5.98 -20.14 -7.16
CA PRO A 200 -5.35 -21.45 -7.36
C PRO A 200 -4.73 -21.55 -8.76
N GLY A 201 -3.41 -21.69 -8.83
CA GLY A 201 -2.67 -21.72 -10.10
C GLY A 201 -2.79 -20.47 -10.97
N GLY A 202 -3.22 -19.36 -10.40
CA GLY A 202 -3.53 -18.10 -11.11
C GLY A 202 -2.89 -16.86 -10.52
N PRO A 203 -3.35 -15.68 -10.95
CA PRO A 203 -2.79 -14.41 -10.54
C PRO A 203 -3.11 -14.04 -9.08
N ASN A 204 -2.29 -13.14 -8.54
CA ASN A 204 -2.55 -12.47 -7.27
C ASN A 204 -3.54 -11.30 -7.47
N TYR A 205 -4.39 -11.08 -6.48
CA TYR A 205 -5.38 -10.02 -6.50
C TYR A 205 -5.52 -9.37 -5.11
N PRO A 206 -5.97 -8.11 -5.03
CA PRO A 206 -6.32 -7.49 -3.75
C PRO A 206 -7.62 -8.12 -3.22
N GLY A 207 -7.49 -9.05 -2.27
CA GLY A 207 -8.65 -9.69 -1.63
C GLY A 207 -9.37 -8.76 -0.67
N SER A 208 -8.62 -7.89 0.02
CA SER A 208 -9.15 -6.87 0.93
C SER A 208 -8.39 -5.56 0.80
N VAL A 209 -9.12 -4.44 0.84
CA VAL A 209 -8.55 -3.10 0.93
C VAL A 209 -9.26 -2.36 2.05
N VAL A 210 -8.52 -1.77 2.97
CA VAL A 210 -9.06 -0.97 4.07
C VAL A 210 -8.39 0.39 4.06
N LEU A 211 -9.17 1.43 3.76
CA LEU A 211 -8.78 2.84 3.85
C LEU A 211 -9.37 3.41 5.14
N GLY A 212 -8.53 3.90 6.04
CA GLY A 212 -8.93 4.49 7.30
C GLY A 212 -8.57 5.96 7.40
N MET A 213 -9.47 6.75 7.94
CA MET A 213 -9.27 8.15 8.34
C MET A 213 -9.63 8.28 9.83
N PRO A 214 -8.68 7.96 10.75
CA PRO A 214 -8.96 7.88 12.18
C PRO A 214 -9.49 9.17 12.80
N ALA A 215 -9.03 10.33 12.34
CA ALA A 215 -9.48 11.63 12.85
C ALA A 215 -10.98 11.87 12.60
N SER A 216 -11.47 11.47 11.45
CA SER A 216 -12.89 11.58 11.05
C SER A 216 -13.70 10.34 11.45
N GLN A 217 -13.03 9.31 11.98
CA GLN A 217 -13.60 8.00 12.30
C GLN A 217 -14.33 7.35 11.10
N VAL A 218 -13.77 7.54 9.90
CA VAL A 218 -14.27 6.96 8.65
C VAL A 218 -13.37 5.79 8.23
N GLU A 219 -14.01 4.70 7.83
CA GLU A 219 -13.33 3.55 7.21
C GLU A 219 -14.08 3.13 5.96
N VAL A 220 -13.32 2.86 4.90
CA VAL A 220 -13.83 2.19 3.69
C VAL A 220 -13.16 0.83 3.59
N ARG A 221 -13.97 -0.22 3.56
CA ARG A 221 -13.53 -1.60 3.39
C ARG A 221 -14.02 -2.13 2.06
N ILE A 222 -13.10 -2.63 1.25
CA ILE A 222 -13.40 -3.30 -0.01
C ILE A 222 -13.00 -4.76 0.15
N THR A 223 -13.91 -5.66 -0.19
CA THR A 223 -13.64 -7.11 -0.25
C THR A 223 -13.93 -7.60 -1.65
N ASN A 224 -12.92 -8.18 -2.30
CA ASN A 224 -13.03 -8.79 -3.61
C ASN A 224 -13.08 -10.32 -3.47
N SER A 225 -14.08 -10.93 -4.07
CA SER A 225 -14.34 -12.37 -3.93
C SER A 225 -14.93 -12.95 -5.22
N ASN A 226 -15.13 -14.27 -5.25
CA ASN A 226 -15.80 -14.96 -6.34
C ASN A 226 -15.18 -14.66 -7.72
N TYR A 227 -13.85 -14.73 -7.78
CA TYR A 227 -13.15 -14.60 -9.06
C TYR A 227 -13.47 -15.77 -9.97
N GLN A 228 -13.97 -15.48 -11.16
CA GLN A 228 -14.31 -16.46 -12.18
C GLN A 228 -13.66 -16.08 -13.49
N LYS A 229 -13.06 -17.07 -14.16
CA LYS A 229 -12.51 -16.86 -15.48
C LYS A 229 -13.64 -16.62 -16.47
N LEU A 230 -13.57 -15.52 -17.21
CA LEU A 230 -14.56 -15.16 -18.22
C LEU A 230 -14.38 -16.10 -19.43
N ALA A 231 -15.50 -16.54 -20.01
CA ALA A 231 -15.48 -17.21 -21.30
C ALA A 231 -14.95 -16.23 -22.36
N GLN A 232 -14.03 -16.69 -23.18
CA GLN A 232 -13.51 -15.93 -24.33
C GLN A 232 -14.50 -15.97 -25.47
#